data_6df179fe494f74b7ca00b055718afbc2
#
_entry.id   6df179fe494f74b7ca00b055718afbc2
#
_cell.length_a   1.000
_cell.length_b   1.000
_cell.length_c   1.000
_cell.angle_alpha   90.00
_cell.angle_beta   90.00
_cell.angle_gamma   90.00
#
_symmetry.space_group_name_H-M   'P 1'
#
loop_
_entity.id
_entity.type
_entity.pdbx_description
1 polymer ?
#
loop_
_entity_poly.entity_id
_entity_poly.type
_entity_poly.pdbx_seq_one_letter_code
_entity_poly.pdbx_strand_id
1 'polypeptide(L)'
;WDDNHVCTKCGFVGRDISKATVKTWPATYKGGSTPCYVEATYEGQKLTVKTSDAGVDGYVSYSNNTKVGYGVVTIRGMGDYYGIVSAQYEIVPPVISGVAVTDVGQKRLTVGWNPAPGAENYRVEISSDGGNTWEVLEVTSQTSCVATGLNPSTAYSFRVYGCTKVGDTWFNSQHYSNVISATTLNADQFAPSEQFKDICATVDGQTISGLQSGADQYLFLPASAKLSKLALTVTTQN
;
A
#
# COMPACT_ATOMS: atom_id res chain seq x y z
N TRP A 1 34.80 -33.70 -17.55
CA TRP A 1 33.74 -34.48 -16.91
C TRP A 1 33.21 -35.49 -17.93
N ASP A 2 33.01 -36.73 -17.52
CA ASP A 2 32.29 -37.73 -18.32
C ASP A 2 30.75 -37.60 -18.13
N ASP A 3 30.00 -38.48 -18.80
CA ASP A 3 28.51 -38.50 -18.73
C ASP A 3 27.99 -38.87 -17.33
N ASN A 4 28.82 -39.41 -16.44
CA ASN A 4 28.54 -39.71 -15.05
C ASN A 4 28.96 -38.58 -14.09
N HIS A 5 29.37 -37.42 -14.62
CA HIS A 5 29.88 -36.28 -13.87
C HIS A 5 31.15 -36.61 -13.04
N VAL A 6 31.98 -37.49 -13.57
CA VAL A 6 33.29 -37.82 -13.00
C VAL A 6 34.40 -37.07 -13.76
N CYS A 7 35.29 -36.41 -13.02
CA CYS A 7 36.46 -35.75 -13.61
C CYS A 7 37.37 -36.81 -14.26
N THR A 8 37.55 -36.72 -15.58
CA THR A 8 38.35 -37.67 -16.35
C THR A 8 39.86 -37.65 -16.01
N LYS A 9 40.31 -36.59 -15.31
CA LYS A 9 41.72 -36.43 -14.89
C LYS A 9 42.03 -36.92 -13.47
N CYS A 10 41.12 -36.69 -12.52
CA CYS A 10 41.36 -36.94 -11.09
C CYS A 10 40.35 -37.88 -10.43
N GLY A 11 39.31 -38.30 -11.16
CA GLY A 11 38.29 -39.20 -10.63
C GLY A 11 37.29 -38.53 -9.65
N PHE A 12 37.35 -37.20 -9.44
CA PHE A 12 36.41 -36.51 -8.59
C PHE A 12 34.97 -36.64 -9.15
N VAL A 13 34.03 -36.99 -8.31
CA VAL A 13 32.59 -37.08 -8.67
C VAL A 13 31.92 -35.75 -8.38
N GLY A 14 31.31 -35.16 -9.40
CA GLY A 14 30.58 -33.92 -9.24
C GLY A 14 29.41 -34.05 -8.25
N ARG A 15 29.05 -32.95 -7.61
CA ARG A 15 27.95 -32.87 -6.65
C ARG A 15 26.67 -32.39 -7.31
N ASP A 16 25.57 -33.11 -7.12
CA ASP A 16 24.29 -32.79 -7.70
C ASP A 16 23.60 -31.67 -6.90
N ILE A 17 23.56 -30.44 -7.45
CA ILE A 17 23.00 -29.27 -6.80
C ILE A 17 21.47 -29.39 -6.63
N SER A 18 20.80 -30.33 -7.31
CA SER A 18 19.35 -30.56 -7.11
C SER A 18 19.05 -31.01 -5.69
N LYS A 19 20.03 -31.48 -4.94
CA LYS A 19 19.92 -31.85 -3.51
C LYS A 19 20.20 -30.69 -2.56
N ALA A 20 20.54 -29.50 -3.07
CA ALA A 20 20.77 -28.33 -2.24
C ALA A 20 19.46 -27.79 -1.67
N THR A 21 19.56 -27.30 -0.44
CA THR A 21 18.46 -26.52 0.16
C THR A 21 18.59 -25.06 -0.28
N VAL A 22 17.53 -24.52 -0.86
CA VAL A 22 17.46 -23.13 -1.32
C VAL A 22 16.51 -22.35 -0.41
N LYS A 23 17.02 -21.29 0.18
CA LYS A 23 16.25 -20.34 1.00
C LYS A 23 16.12 -19.02 0.24
N THR A 24 14.90 -18.51 0.17
CA THR A 24 14.56 -17.25 -0.50
C THR A 24 13.90 -16.29 0.48
N TRP A 25 13.94 -15.00 0.17
CA TRP A 25 13.24 -13.95 0.91
C TRP A 25 12.32 -13.19 -0.03
N PRO A 26 11.21 -12.65 0.48
CA PRO A 26 10.33 -11.80 -0.30
C PRO A 26 11.08 -10.60 -0.88
N ALA A 27 10.77 -10.25 -2.12
CA ALA A 27 11.33 -9.11 -2.82
C ALA A 27 10.29 -8.01 -3.00
N THR A 28 10.69 -6.76 -2.81
CA THR A 28 9.82 -5.59 -3.00
C THR A 28 9.79 -5.19 -4.47
N TYR A 29 8.60 -5.14 -5.06
CA TYR A 29 8.40 -4.73 -6.46
C TYR A 29 8.75 -3.26 -6.69
N LYS A 30 9.51 -2.98 -7.75
CA LYS A 30 10.00 -1.63 -8.11
C LYS A 30 9.63 -1.20 -9.53
N GLY A 31 8.70 -1.93 -10.17
CA GLY A 31 8.30 -1.60 -11.55
C GLY A 31 9.12 -2.30 -12.64
N GLY A 32 9.55 -3.55 -12.41
CA GLY A 32 10.31 -4.31 -13.40
C GLY A 32 10.87 -5.60 -12.84
N SER A 33 11.99 -6.08 -13.39
CA SER A 33 12.67 -7.27 -12.87
C SER A 33 13.02 -7.11 -11.39
N THR A 34 12.54 -8.03 -10.58
CA THR A 34 12.61 -7.99 -9.12
C THR A 34 13.22 -9.29 -8.59
N PRO A 35 14.57 -9.40 -8.59
CA PRO A 35 15.24 -10.56 -8.03
C PRO A 35 15.15 -10.57 -6.50
N CYS A 36 15.06 -11.78 -5.93
CA CYS A 36 15.12 -11.96 -4.47
C CYS A 36 16.55 -12.10 -3.97
N TYR A 37 16.73 -11.97 -2.66
CA TYR A 37 17.90 -12.52 -1.99
C TYR A 37 17.75 -14.05 -1.88
N VAL A 38 18.81 -14.79 -2.18
CA VAL A 38 18.82 -16.25 -2.17
C VAL A 38 20.06 -16.78 -1.48
N GLU A 39 19.90 -17.82 -0.69
CA GLU A 39 20.98 -18.64 -0.15
C GLU A 39 20.76 -20.10 -0.53
N ALA A 40 21.84 -20.79 -0.82
CA ALA A 40 21.84 -22.22 -1.07
C ALA A 40 22.84 -22.93 -0.17
N THR A 41 22.47 -24.11 0.31
CA THR A 41 23.34 -24.96 1.13
C THR A 41 23.33 -26.40 0.59
N TYR A 42 24.47 -27.05 0.57
CA TYR A 42 24.61 -28.43 0.19
C TYR A 42 25.33 -29.19 1.32
N GLU A 43 24.70 -30.22 1.88
CA GLU A 43 25.23 -30.99 3.02
C GLU A 43 25.72 -30.11 4.18
N GLY A 44 24.96 -29.03 4.46
CA GLY A 44 25.28 -28.06 5.52
C GLY A 44 26.34 -27.00 5.14
N GLN A 45 26.96 -27.10 3.98
CA GLN A 45 27.93 -26.12 3.49
C GLN A 45 27.21 -25.03 2.67
N LYS A 46 27.47 -23.74 2.96
CA LYS A 46 26.94 -22.61 2.20
C LYS A 46 27.62 -22.56 0.82
N LEU A 47 26.82 -22.51 -0.24
CA LEU A 47 27.30 -22.38 -1.61
C LEU A 47 27.47 -20.91 -1.99
N THR A 48 28.50 -20.65 -2.79
CA THR A 48 28.67 -19.35 -3.45
C THR A 48 27.80 -19.29 -4.70
N VAL A 49 26.68 -18.56 -4.65
CA VAL A 49 25.74 -18.42 -5.77
C VAL A 49 25.63 -16.97 -6.21
N LYS A 50 25.77 -16.70 -7.51
CA LYS A 50 25.77 -15.36 -8.11
C LYS A 50 25.14 -15.38 -9.49
N THR A 51 24.84 -14.19 -10.01
CA THR A 51 24.43 -13.98 -11.40
C THR A 51 25.58 -13.86 -12.40
N SER A 52 26.80 -14.17 -11.97
CA SER A 52 28.03 -14.24 -12.79
C SER A 52 28.64 -15.62 -12.71
N ASP A 53 29.31 -16.07 -13.77
CA ASP A 53 29.82 -17.43 -13.90
C ASP A 53 31.19 -17.67 -13.22
N ALA A 54 31.90 -16.60 -12.81
CA ALA A 54 33.27 -16.74 -12.31
C ALA A 54 33.31 -17.06 -10.81
N GLY A 55 33.97 -18.15 -10.45
CA GLY A 55 34.29 -18.52 -9.07
C GLY A 55 33.07 -18.77 -8.21
N VAL A 56 32.06 -19.45 -8.77
CA VAL A 56 30.80 -19.75 -8.08
C VAL A 56 30.49 -21.24 -8.12
N ASP A 57 29.78 -21.71 -7.09
CA ASP A 57 29.22 -23.06 -7.01
C ASP A 57 27.90 -23.18 -7.79
N GLY A 58 27.24 -22.05 -8.03
CA GLY A 58 25.99 -22.00 -8.78
C GLY A 58 25.74 -20.64 -9.44
N TYR A 59 25.30 -20.72 -10.70
CA TYR A 59 24.83 -19.56 -11.47
C TYR A 59 23.34 -19.33 -11.21
N VAL A 60 22.99 -18.09 -10.81
CA VAL A 60 21.62 -17.71 -10.44
C VAL A 60 20.94 -17.00 -11.60
N SER A 61 19.74 -17.42 -11.92
CA SER A 61 18.83 -16.74 -12.85
C SER A 61 17.45 -16.61 -12.26
N TYR A 62 16.67 -15.66 -12.78
CA TYR A 62 15.32 -15.37 -12.30
C TYR A 62 14.31 -15.38 -13.44
N SER A 63 13.10 -15.84 -13.15
CA SER A 63 11.97 -15.80 -14.08
C SER A 63 10.68 -15.47 -13.33
N ASN A 64 9.60 -15.09 -14.07
CA ASN A 64 8.32 -14.68 -13.52
C ASN A 64 8.44 -13.55 -12.49
N ASN A 65 9.44 -12.68 -12.62
CA ASN A 65 9.84 -11.71 -11.60
C ASN A 65 9.58 -10.25 -12.01
N THR A 66 8.64 -10.00 -12.89
CA THR A 66 8.31 -8.66 -13.42
C THR A 66 6.97 -8.11 -12.92
N LYS A 67 6.30 -8.82 -12.01
CA LYS A 67 5.02 -8.44 -11.41
C LYS A 67 4.97 -8.94 -9.96
N VAL A 68 4.07 -8.36 -9.17
CA VAL A 68 3.70 -8.90 -7.85
C VAL A 68 3.13 -10.31 -8.01
N GLY A 69 3.48 -11.21 -7.10
CA GLY A 69 3.13 -12.63 -7.15
C GLY A 69 4.30 -13.54 -6.80
N TYR A 70 4.39 -14.68 -7.44
CA TYR A 70 5.50 -15.61 -7.27
C TYR A 70 6.52 -15.48 -8.38
N GLY A 71 7.75 -15.11 -8.02
CA GLY A 71 8.93 -15.25 -8.86
C GLY A 71 9.60 -16.61 -8.68
N VAL A 72 10.43 -16.99 -9.62
CA VAL A 72 11.24 -18.23 -9.56
C VAL A 72 12.71 -17.86 -9.64
N VAL A 73 13.49 -18.37 -8.70
CA VAL A 73 14.95 -18.37 -8.75
C VAL A 73 15.41 -19.78 -9.17
N THR A 74 16.34 -19.82 -10.10
CA THR A 74 16.94 -21.06 -10.60
C THR A 74 18.44 -20.97 -10.41
N ILE A 75 19.04 -21.98 -9.79
CA ILE A 75 20.47 -22.13 -9.57
C ILE A 75 20.94 -23.31 -10.40
N ARG A 76 21.83 -23.05 -11.36
CA ARG A 76 22.53 -24.06 -12.13
C ARG A 76 23.90 -24.31 -11.52
N GLY A 77 24.23 -25.55 -11.22
CA GLY A 77 25.49 -25.95 -10.67
C GLY A 77 26.68 -25.57 -11.57
N MET A 78 27.76 -25.12 -10.96
CA MET A 78 29.01 -24.68 -11.58
C MET A 78 30.20 -25.29 -10.84
N GLY A 79 31.35 -25.36 -11.50
CA GLY A 79 32.56 -25.89 -10.90
C GLY A 79 32.42 -27.37 -10.52
N ASP A 80 32.44 -27.67 -9.23
CA ASP A 80 32.27 -29.03 -8.68
C ASP A 80 30.81 -29.49 -8.60
N TYR A 81 29.85 -28.61 -8.94
CA TYR A 81 28.44 -28.89 -8.90
C TYR A 81 27.84 -29.00 -10.30
N TYR A 82 26.89 -29.91 -10.46
CA TYR A 82 26.10 -30.06 -11.68
C TYR A 82 24.59 -30.07 -11.38
N GLY A 83 23.76 -30.03 -12.40
CA GLY A 83 22.30 -30.05 -12.27
C GLY A 83 21.71 -28.67 -12.00
N ILE A 84 20.42 -28.66 -11.62
CA ILE A 84 19.62 -27.47 -11.44
C ILE A 84 18.74 -27.63 -10.21
N VAL A 85 18.61 -26.58 -9.42
CA VAL A 85 17.60 -26.46 -8.36
C VAL A 85 16.85 -25.14 -8.52
N SER A 86 15.54 -25.14 -8.24
CA SER A 86 14.71 -23.95 -8.33
C SER A 86 13.87 -23.79 -7.06
N ALA A 87 13.59 -22.54 -6.71
CA ALA A 87 12.69 -22.20 -5.61
C ALA A 87 11.80 -21.02 -6.01
N GLN A 88 10.60 -20.97 -5.43
CA GLN A 88 9.73 -19.82 -5.54
C GLN A 88 10.05 -18.78 -4.46
N TYR A 89 9.74 -17.51 -4.73
CA TYR A 89 9.78 -16.42 -3.77
C TYR A 89 8.65 -15.45 -4.03
N GLU A 90 8.25 -14.74 -2.99
CA GLU A 90 7.19 -13.74 -3.10
C GLU A 90 7.75 -12.40 -3.61
N ILE A 91 7.01 -11.78 -4.52
CA ILE A 91 7.20 -10.40 -4.94
C ILE A 91 6.00 -9.63 -4.42
N VAL A 92 6.25 -8.67 -3.55
CA VAL A 92 5.21 -7.93 -2.84
C VAL A 92 5.25 -6.44 -3.18
N PRO A 93 4.13 -5.71 -3.06
CA PRO A 93 4.12 -4.26 -3.20
C PRO A 93 5.06 -3.58 -2.20
N PRO A 94 5.59 -2.39 -2.50
CA PRO A 94 6.37 -1.61 -1.54
C PRO A 94 5.48 -1.07 -0.41
N VAL A 95 6.12 -0.62 0.65
CA VAL A 95 5.48 0.12 1.74
C VAL A 95 4.83 1.40 1.19
N ILE A 96 3.60 1.67 1.60
CA ILE A 96 2.85 2.84 1.17
C ILE A 96 3.44 4.10 1.80
N SER A 97 3.59 5.14 0.99
CA SER A 97 4.13 6.44 1.39
C SER A 97 3.09 7.56 1.24
N GLY A 98 3.37 8.70 1.86
CA GLY A 98 2.52 9.89 1.75
C GLY A 98 1.16 9.75 2.43
N VAL A 99 1.04 8.84 3.41
CA VAL A 99 -0.20 8.68 4.18
C VAL A 99 -0.41 9.91 5.03
N ALA A 100 -1.57 10.55 4.85
CA ALA A 100 -1.95 11.77 5.57
C ALA A 100 -3.47 11.82 5.77
N VAL A 101 -3.91 12.51 6.83
CA VAL A 101 -5.30 12.89 6.98
C VAL A 101 -5.55 14.13 6.10
N THR A 102 -6.51 14.05 5.19
CA THR A 102 -6.80 15.10 4.20
C THR A 102 -8.06 15.90 4.53
N ASP A 103 -8.95 15.32 5.35
CA ASP A 103 -10.13 16.03 5.85
C ASP A 103 -10.51 15.52 7.24
N VAL A 104 -10.98 16.43 8.10
CA VAL A 104 -11.35 16.15 9.48
C VAL A 104 -12.77 16.66 9.72
N GLY A 105 -13.69 15.76 10.06
CA GLY A 105 -15.08 16.09 10.43
C GLY A 105 -15.40 15.67 11.86
N GLN A 106 -16.63 15.92 12.30
CA GLN A 106 -17.10 15.53 13.63
C GLN A 106 -17.19 14.01 13.81
N LYS A 107 -17.63 13.30 12.77
CA LYS A 107 -17.87 11.86 12.78
C LYS A 107 -17.18 11.14 11.61
N ARG A 108 -16.22 11.79 10.97
CA ARG A 108 -15.47 11.24 9.85
C ARG A 108 -14.04 11.77 9.81
N LEU A 109 -13.16 10.98 9.24
CA LEU A 109 -11.79 11.34 8.87
C LEU A 109 -11.52 10.80 7.47
N THR A 110 -10.93 11.61 6.59
CA THR A 110 -10.49 11.17 5.29
C THR A 110 -8.98 10.99 5.31
N VAL A 111 -8.51 9.84 4.86
CA VAL A 111 -7.10 9.49 4.77
C VAL A 111 -6.74 9.30 3.31
N GLY A 112 -5.65 9.91 2.86
CA GLY A 112 -5.11 9.76 1.52
C GLY A 112 -3.66 9.27 1.55
N TRP A 113 -3.17 8.72 0.43
CA TRP A 113 -1.81 8.22 0.27
C TRP A 113 -1.34 8.25 -1.18
N ASN A 114 -0.04 8.05 -1.37
CA ASN A 114 0.52 7.94 -2.72
C ASN A 114 0.29 6.53 -3.30
N PRO A 115 0.00 6.42 -4.61
CA PRO A 115 -0.03 5.13 -5.27
C PRO A 115 1.34 4.46 -5.23
N ALA A 116 1.37 3.14 -5.13
CA ALA A 116 2.59 2.36 -5.08
C ALA A 116 2.67 1.37 -6.25
N PRO A 117 3.83 1.19 -6.89
CA PRO A 117 3.98 0.28 -8.00
C PRO A 117 3.61 -1.16 -7.59
N GLY A 118 2.79 -1.81 -8.40
CA GLY A 118 2.34 -3.17 -8.15
C GLY A 118 1.27 -3.33 -7.06
N ALA A 119 0.87 -2.27 -6.35
CA ALA A 119 -0.31 -2.30 -5.50
C ALA A 119 -1.55 -2.03 -6.34
N GLU A 120 -2.47 -2.98 -6.39
CA GLU A 120 -3.77 -2.85 -7.05
C GLU A 120 -4.87 -2.49 -6.06
N ASN A 121 -4.65 -2.78 -4.80
CA ASN A 121 -5.53 -2.48 -3.69
C ASN A 121 -4.74 -2.00 -2.48
N TYR A 122 -5.45 -1.40 -1.54
CA TYR A 122 -4.91 -0.89 -0.28
C TYR A 122 -5.80 -1.37 0.87
N ARG A 123 -5.20 -2.00 1.87
CA ARG A 123 -5.87 -2.35 3.12
C ARG A 123 -5.61 -1.24 4.11
N VAL A 124 -6.66 -0.53 4.48
CA VAL A 124 -6.64 0.55 5.47
C VAL A 124 -7.06 -0.02 6.80
N GLU A 125 -6.28 0.23 7.82
CA GLU A 125 -6.57 -0.17 9.19
C GLU A 125 -6.71 1.06 10.08
N ILE A 126 -7.65 1.00 11.03
CA ILE A 126 -7.96 2.04 12.01
C ILE A 126 -7.76 1.52 13.42
N SER A 127 -7.34 2.40 14.32
CA SER A 127 -7.23 2.15 15.75
C SER A 127 -7.87 3.33 16.51
N SER A 128 -8.64 3.02 17.55
CA SER A 128 -9.23 3.99 18.48
C SER A 128 -8.57 4.00 19.85
N ASP A 129 -7.49 3.23 20.05
CA ASP A 129 -6.82 3.02 21.33
C ASP A 129 -5.32 3.37 21.30
N GLY A 130 -4.95 4.29 20.41
CA GLY A 130 -3.57 4.76 20.27
C GLY A 130 -2.65 3.76 19.56
N GLY A 131 -3.19 2.81 18.80
CA GLY A 131 -2.42 1.83 18.03
C GLY A 131 -2.15 0.51 18.77
N ASN A 132 -2.81 0.26 19.91
CA ASN A 132 -2.71 -1.01 20.62
C ASN A 132 -3.47 -2.12 19.89
N THR A 133 -4.65 -1.80 19.35
CA THR A 133 -5.44 -2.73 18.53
C THR A 133 -5.77 -2.07 17.16
N TRP A 134 -5.94 -2.91 16.14
CA TRP A 134 -6.19 -2.46 14.77
C TRP A 134 -7.32 -3.27 14.15
N GLU A 135 -8.23 -2.57 13.49
CA GLU A 135 -9.32 -3.16 12.72
C GLU A 135 -9.19 -2.78 11.25
N VAL A 136 -9.57 -3.69 10.35
CA VAL A 136 -9.65 -3.38 8.92
C VAL A 136 -10.84 -2.48 8.69
N LEU A 137 -10.56 -1.23 8.28
CA LEU A 137 -11.59 -0.28 7.92
C LEU A 137 -12.13 -0.59 6.52
N GLU A 138 -11.24 -0.75 5.55
CA GLU A 138 -11.59 -0.97 4.15
C GLU A 138 -10.44 -1.62 3.38
N VAL A 139 -10.79 -2.34 2.32
CA VAL A 139 -9.86 -2.73 1.24
C VAL A 139 -10.36 -2.07 -0.04
N THR A 140 -9.60 -1.15 -0.59
CA THR A 140 -10.01 -0.30 -1.71
C THR A 140 -8.94 -0.23 -2.81
N SER A 141 -9.33 0.00 -4.05
CA SER A 141 -8.41 0.32 -5.15
C SER A 141 -8.13 1.82 -5.29
N GLN A 142 -8.83 2.65 -4.53
CA GLN A 142 -8.61 4.10 -4.47
C GLN A 142 -7.37 4.43 -3.63
N THR A 143 -6.86 5.64 -3.77
CA THR A 143 -5.75 6.16 -2.95
C THR A 143 -6.24 7.05 -1.80
N SER A 144 -7.50 6.89 -1.42
CA SER A 144 -8.11 7.53 -0.26
C SER A 144 -9.23 6.67 0.30
N CYS A 145 -9.54 6.88 1.57
CA CYS A 145 -10.59 6.18 2.31
C CYS A 145 -11.24 7.16 3.30
N VAL A 146 -12.55 7.05 3.50
CA VAL A 146 -13.30 7.86 4.45
C VAL A 146 -13.78 6.97 5.60
N ALA A 147 -13.20 7.16 6.78
CA ALA A 147 -13.70 6.56 8.01
C ALA A 147 -14.93 7.35 8.47
N THR A 148 -16.08 6.71 8.62
CA THR A 148 -17.34 7.30 9.06
C THR A 148 -17.85 6.68 10.34
N GLY A 149 -18.87 7.31 10.97
CA GLY A 149 -19.44 6.79 12.21
C GLY A 149 -18.55 6.95 13.44
N LEU A 150 -17.54 7.81 13.35
CA LEU A 150 -16.57 8.06 14.43
C LEU A 150 -17.22 8.89 15.55
N ASN A 151 -16.65 8.79 16.76
CA ASN A 151 -17.04 9.63 17.88
C ASN A 151 -16.41 11.03 17.76
N PRO A 152 -17.12 12.12 18.06
CA PRO A 152 -16.54 13.46 18.13
C PRO A 152 -15.44 13.55 19.20
N SER A 153 -14.53 14.52 19.01
CA SER A 153 -13.41 14.80 19.94
C SER A 153 -12.56 13.56 20.30
N THR A 154 -12.47 12.60 19.38
CA THR A 154 -11.80 11.31 19.61
C THR A 154 -10.63 11.15 18.66
N ALA A 155 -9.49 10.73 19.21
CA ALA A 155 -8.29 10.45 18.43
C ALA A 155 -8.38 9.06 17.78
N TYR A 156 -8.04 9.00 16.49
CA TYR A 156 -7.94 7.77 15.70
C TYR A 156 -6.60 7.70 15.00
N SER A 157 -6.06 6.51 14.91
CA SER A 157 -4.81 6.24 14.19
C SER A 157 -5.09 5.39 12.97
N PHE A 158 -4.30 5.59 11.89
CA PHE A 158 -4.44 4.87 10.62
C PHE A 158 -3.10 4.36 10.14
N ARG A 159 -3.14 3.22 9.46
CA ARG A 159 -2.03 2.66 8.70
C ARG A 159 -2.54 1.95 7.45
N VAL A 160 -1.70 1.87 6.42
CA VAL A 160 -2.08 1.37 5.10
C VAL A 160 -1.07 0.34 4.62
N TYR A 161 -1.56 -0.79 4.11
CA TYR A 161 -0.78 -1.77 3.37
C TYR A 161 -1.09 -1.68 1.89
N GLY A 162 -0.08 -1.78 1.03
CA GLY A 162 -0.28 -2.09 -0.38
C GLY A 162 -0.55 -3.58 -0.55
N CYS A 163 -1.53 -3.95 -1.35
CA CYS A 163 -1.86 -5.35 -1.60
C CYS A 163 -2.29 -5.60 -3.04
N THR A 164 -2.06 -6.83 -3.51
CA THR A 164 -2.45 -7.29 -4.84
C THR A 164 -2.93 -8.72 -4.74
N LYS A 165 -4.03 -9.03 -5.38
CA LYS A 165 -4.57 -10.39 -5.43
C LYS A 165 -4.14 -11.07 -6.74
N VAL A 166 -3.46 -12.21 -6.63
CA VAL A 166 -3.07 -13.05 -7.78
C VAL A 166 -3.71 -14.43 -7.61
N GLY A 167 -4.68 -14.75 -8.45
CA GLY A 167 -5.55 -15.90 -8.22
C GLY A 167 -6.31 -15.74 -6.91
N ASP A 168 -6.17 -16.69 -5.99
CA ASP A 168 -6.79 -16.64 -4.66
C ASP A 168 -5.86 -16.13 -3.55
N THR A 169 -4.62 -15.80 -3.88
CA THR A 169 -3.59 -15.38 -2.91
C THR A 169 -3.45 -13.86 -2.87
N TRP A 170 -3.40 -13.30 -1.66
CA TRP A 170 -3.08 -11.91 -1.42
C TRP A 170 -1.59 -11.73 -1.13
N PHE A 171 -0.96 -10.84 -1.87
CA PHE A 171 0.41 -10.38 -1.66
C PHE A 171 0.36 -8.99 -1.05
N ASN A 172 0.81 -8.85 0.19
CA ASN A 172 0.81 -7.59 0.93
C ASN A 172 2.22 -7.05 1.05
N SER A 173 2.36 -5.72 1.10
CA SER A 173 3.64 -5.10 1.49
C SER A 173 4.14 -5.69 2.81
N GLN A 174 5.46 -5.88 2.95
CA GLN A 174 6.07 -6.52 4.14
C GLN A 174 5.79 -5.75 5.43
N HIS A 175 5.60 -4.44 5.31
CA HIS A 175 5.29 -3.55 6.42
C HIS A 175 4.15 -2.62 6.03
N TYR A 176 3.43 -2.12 7.05
CA TYR A 176 2.49 -1.03 6.88
C TYR A 176 3.23 0.31 6.68
N SER A 177 2.49 1.33 6.24
CA SER A 177 2.97 2.72 6.15
C SER A 177 3.41 3.25 7.53
N ASN A 178 3.94 4.46 7.56
CA ASN A 178 3.94 5.21 8.82
C ASN A 178 2.51 5.28 9.39
N VAL A 179 2.40 5.25 10.71
CA VAL A 179 1.15 5.48 11.43
C VAL A 179 0.91 6.98 11.50
N ILE A 180 -0.30 7.39 11.16
CA ILE A 180 -0.76 8.77 11.30
C ILE A 180 -1.95 8.80 12.26
N SER A 181 -2.17 9.94 12.93
CA SER A 181 -3.27 10.12 13.87
C SER A 181 -3.92 11.48 13.68
N ALA A 182 -5.23 11.52 13.89
CA ALA A 182 -5.99 12.75 13.94
C ALA A 182 -7.14 12.62 14.95
N THR A 183 -7.56 13.77 15.47
CA THR A 183 -8.73 13.88 16.36
C THR A 183 -9.89 14.43 15.57
N THR A 184 -11.05 13.77 15.63
CA THR A 184 -12.30 14.29 15.06
C THR A 184 -12.69 15.62 15.72
N LEU A 185 -13.38 16.46 14.99
CA LEU A 185 -13.90 17.73 15.50
C LEU A 185 -14.87 17.51 16.66
N ASN A 186 -15.04 18.50 17.52
CA ASN A 186 -16.10 18.50 18.52
C ASN A 186 -17.48 18.75 17.85
N ALA A 187 -18.56 18.62 18.62
CA ALA A 187 -19.93 18.78 18.11
C ALA A 187 -20.26 20.17 17.55
N ASP A 188 -19.46 21.18 17.92
CA ASP A 188 -19.68 22.58 17.53
C ASP A 188 -18.78 23.04 16.38
N GLN A 189 -17.92 22.15 15.86
CA GLN A 189 -16.99 22.43 14.76
C GLN A 189 -17.45 21.74 13.47
N PHE A 190 -17.21 22.39 12.34
CA PHE A 190 -17.48 21.86 11.01
C PHE A 190 -16.15 21.61 10.28
N ALA A 191 -16.09 20.52 9.50
CA ALA A 191 -14.96 20.29 8.61
C ALA A 191 -14.88 21.41 7.57
N PRO A 192 -13.66 21.73 7.05
CA PRO A 192 -13.52 22.67 5.93
C PRO A 192 -14.41 22.31 4.73
N SER A 193 -14.55 21.00 4.42
CA SER A 193 -15.43 20.48 3.36
C SER A 193 -16.93 20.57 3.69
N GLU A 194 -17.30 20.85 4.95
CA GLU A 194 -18.68 21.05 5.41
C GLU A 194 -19.02 22.54 5.58
N GLN A 195 -18.02 23.41 5.46
CA GLN A 195 -18.26 24.85 5.51
C GLN A 195 -18.95 25.33 4.24
N PHE A 196 -19.85 26.24 4.40
CA PHE A 196 -20.52 26.86 3.27
C PHE A 196 -19.56 27.79 2.53
N LYS A 197 -19.52 27.66 1.22
CA LYS A 197 -18.80 28.59 0.36
C LYS A 197 -19.58 29.88 0.15
N ASP A 198 -20.86 29.73 -0.03
CA ASP A 198 -21.77 30.85 -0.25
C ASP A 198 -23.20 30.48 0.16
N ILE A 199 -23.94 31.47 0.60
CA ILE A 199 -25.36 31.38 0.87
C ILE A 199 -26.06 32.50 0.11
N CYS A 200 -27.01 32.14 -0.73
CA CYS A 200 -27.80 33.08 -1.49
C CYS A 200 -29.31 32.86 -1.25
N ALA A 201 -30.07 33.89 -1.23
CA ALA A 201 -31.54 33.82 -1.27
C ALA A 201 -32.09 34.54 -2.47
N THR A 202 -33.11 33.97 -3.09
CA THR A 202 -33.89 34.65 -4.10
C THR A 202 -35.23 35.09 -3.51
N VAL A 203 -35.47 36.40 -3.50
CA VAL A 203 -36.69 37.04 -2.99
C VAL A 203 -37.21 37.96 -4.06
N ASP A 204 -38.47 37.76 -4.45
CA ASP A 204 -39.16 38.56 -5.48
C ASP A 204 -38.34 38.69 -6.79
N GLY A 205 -37.64 37.64 -7.18
CA GLY A 205 -36.81 37.57 -8.39
C GLY A 205 -35.42 38.20 -8.26
N GLN A 206 -35.05 38.74 -7.11
CA GLN A 206 -33.72 39.28 -6.83
C GLN A 206 -32.90 38.29 -6.00
N THR A 207 -31.65 38.07 -6.40
CA THR A 207 -30.69 37.23 -5.63
C THR A 207 -29.94 38.12 -4.66
N ILE A 208 -29.95 37.72 -3.39
CA ILE A 208 -29.22 38.34 -2.29
C ILE A 208 -28.16 37.39 -1.84
N SER A 209 -26.91 37.82 -1.91
CA SER A 209 -25.75 37.02 -1.43
C SER A 209 -25.52 37.24 0.06
N GLY A 210 -25.07 36.20 0.74
CA GLY A 210 -24.70 36.29 2.15
C GLY A 210 -23.38 37.03 2.36
N LEU A 211 -23.24 37.57 3.57
CA LEU A 211 -21.98 38.16 4.05
C LEU A 211 -21.36 37.21 5.04
N GLN A 212 -20.06 36.90 4.82
CA GLN A 212 -19.31 36.09 5.73
C GLN A 212 -18.69 36.93 6.88
N SER A 213 -18.87 36.46 8.11
CA SER A 213 -18.21 37.04 9.28
C SER A 213 -17.67 35.92 10.17
N GLY A 214 -16.38 35.70 10.11
CA GLY A 214 -15.73 34.57 10.80
C GLY A 214 -16.17 33.25 10.19
N ALA A 215 -16.67 32.33 11.01
CA ALA A 215 -17.22 31.05 10.60
C ALA A 215 -18.69 31.09 10.19
N ASP A 216 -19.34 32.23 10.41
CA ASP A 216 -20.78 32.41 10.18
C ASP A 216 -21.04 33.13 8.86
N GLN A 217 -22.15 32.77 8.21
CA GLN A 217 -22.66 33.49 7.06
C GLN A 217 -24.04 34.07 7.40
N TYR A 218 -24.22 35.36 7.10
CA TYR A 218 -25.40 36.11 7.39
C TYR A 218 -26.10 36.52 6.10
N LEU A 219 -27.38 36.27 6.03
CA LEU A 219 -28.22 36.70 4.93
C LEU A 219 -29.19 37.81 5.42
N PHE A 220 -28.98 39.02 4.93
CA PHE A 220 -29.81 40.15 5.27
C PHE A 220 -30.96 40.30 4.26
N LEU A 221 -32.17 39.95 4.66
CA LEU A 221 -33.33 40.07 3.82
C LEU A 221 -33.96 41.46 3.96
N PRO A 222 -34.51 42.02 2.87
CA PRO A 222 -35.30 43.25 2.96
C PRO A 222 -36.50 43.07 3.92
N ALA A 223 -36.85 44.13 4.65
CA ALA A 223 -38.00 44.09 5.58
C ALA A 223 -39.32 43.73 4.90
N SER A 224 -39.44 43.95 3.59
CA SER A 224 -40.58 43.59 2.78
C SER A 224 -40.57 42.13 2.27
N ALA A 225 -39.53 41.38 2.55
CA ALA A 225 -39.36 40.01 2.04
C ALA A 225 -40.47 39.08 2.56
N LYS A 226 -41.16 38.41 1.65
CA LYS A 226 -42.16 37.39 1.98
C LYS A 226 -41.47 36.03 2.15
N LEU A 227 -41.27 35.59 3.39
CA LEU A 227 -40.61 34.35 3.69
C LEU A 227 -41.22 33.10 3.03
N SER A 228 -42.51 33.16 2.70
CA SER A 228 -43.21 32.08 1.98
C SER A 228 -42.79 31.91 0.52
N LYS A 229 -42.03 32.87 -0.02
CA LYS A 229 -41.48 32.85 -1.38
C LYS A 229 -39.93 32.83 -1.39
N LEU A 230 -39.32 32.57 -0.26
CA LEU A 230 -37.88 32.52 -0.13
C LEU A 230 -37.36 31.20 -0.73
N ALA A 231 -36.49 31.28 -1.75
CA ALA A 231 -35.68 30.18 -2.21
C ALA A 231 -34.27 30.38 -1.69
N LEU A 232 -33.77 29.41 -0.93
CA LEU A 232 -32.42 29.41 -0.36
C LEU A 232 -31.52 28.50 -1.18
N THR A 233 -30.39 29.00 -1.64
CA THR A 233 -29.31 28.21 -2.30
C THR A 233 -28.09 28.25 -1.42
N VAL A 234 -27.60 27.07 -1.09
CA VAL A 234 -26.38 26.88 -0.28
C VAL A 234 -25.36 26.14 -1.13
N THR A 235 -24.17 26.71 -1.24
CA THR A 235 -23.03 26.08 -1.93
C THR A 235 -21.99 25.68 -0.90
N THR A 236 -21.60 24.43 -0.89
CA THR A 236 -20.52 23.93 -0.03
C THR A 236 -19.18 24.01 -0.74
N GLN A 237 -18.11 24.08 0.02
CA GLN A 237 -16.76 23.87 -0.53
C GLN A 237 -16.58 22.38 -0.83
N ASN A 238 -16.23 22.07 -2.07
CA ASN A 238 -15.80 20.73 -2.49
C ASN A 238 -14.29 20.60 -2.38
#